data_7989bf40cd3a7dde03ae2745bbd3c80c
#
_entry.id   7989bf40cd3a7dde03ae2745bbd3c80c
#
_cell.length_a   1.000
_cell.length_b   1.000
_cell.length_c   1.000
_cell.angle_alpha   90.00
_cell.angle_beta   90.00
_cell.angle_gamma   90.00
#
_symmetry.space_group_name_H-M   'P 1'
#
loop_
_entity.id
_entity.type
_entity.pdbx_description
1 polymer ?
#
loop_
_entity_poly.entity_id
_entity_poly.type
_entity_poly.pdbx_seq_one_letter_code
_entity_poly.pdbx_strand_id
1 'polypeptide(L)'
;MPFVGLPNLGNTCYINTLLQCMFNNPHFKHVKKTSTLGKALCPVYDQYRRKDRVDTRLYTEFFQQCRKELAGLMDVAEQNDMQEFYFALVTRLIEGQGADAAEAEARLKLAESRLATFAKGSEDLFFAKLDVAWWRDNKKTWSALVPAFTGQLVGQIKCAGCSYILQNPELFTNIDVDMTAGDLSASFAAFFAADSIDGWKCDRCGFVSGANRCIRLTRMPKTLVITLKRFDPLTGAKKNCNVTIPKVLTLPDETHVFDKEVTYRLFAIGCHKGNQFGGHYYAVLQDRDSGAWYKVDDDVVFEMRGNDMAGNEPYMLFYAEV
;
A
#
# COMPACT_ATOMS: atom_id res chain seq x y z
N MET A 1 28.51 -0.49 2.83
CA MET A 1 27.23 -0.28 2.13
C MET A 1 26.11 -0.21 3.14
N PRO A 2 25.12 0.69 3.01
CA PRO A 2 24.00 0.79 3.95
C PRO A 2 23.00 -0.36 3.80
N PHE A 3 22.98 -1.01 2.65
CA PHE A 3 22.08 -2.12 2.33
C PHE A 3 22.85 -3.41 2.05
N VAL A 4 22.13 -4.52 2.16
CA VAL A 4 22.62 -5.87 1.89
C VAL A 4 21.71 -6.49 0.83
N GLY A 5 22.28 -7.13 -0.18
CA GLY A 5 21.54 -7.84 -1.20
C GLY A 5 20.87 -9.11 -0.66
N LEU A 6 19.89 -9.62 -1.40
CA LEU A 6 19.19 -10.86 -1.11
C LEU A 6 19.49 -11.90 -2.20
N PRO A 7 19.66 -13.18 -1.86
CA PRO A 7 19.97 -14.20 -2.85
C PRO A 7 18.79 -14.41 -3.80
N ASN A 8 19.06 -14.54 -5.10
CA ASN A 8 18.04 -14.96 -6.06
C ASN A 8 17.98 -16.49 -6.12
N LEU A 9 16.84 -17.08 -5.81
CA LEU A 9 16.58 -18.52 -5.81
C LEU A 9 15.94 -19.04 -7.14
N GLY A 10 16.10 -18.32 -8.22
CA GLY A 10 15.32 -18.45 -9.46
C GLY A 10 14.21 -17.39 -9.41
N ASN A 11 13.38 -17.15 -10.28
CA ASN A 11 12.28 -16.18 -10.40
C ASN A 11 11.89 -15.30 -9.17
N THR A 12 12.82 -15.07 -8.20
CA THR A 12 12.53 -14.39 -6.93
C THR A 12 12.87 -12.89 -6.91
N CYS A 13 13.19 -12.29 -8.05
CA CYS A 13 13.55 -10.86 -8.12
C CYS A 13 12.43 -9.96 -7.59
N TYR A 14 11.15 -10.29 -7.82
CA TYR A 14 10.00 -9.54 -7.31
C TYR A 14 9.87 -9.62 -5.78
N ILE A 15 10.19 -10.79 -5.19
CA ILE A 15 10.25 -11.01 -3.74
C ILE A 15 11.40 -10.18 -3.15
N ASN A 16 12.60 -10.30 -3.74
CA ASN A 16 13.78 -9.57 -3.29
C ASN A 16 13.54 -8.08 -3.29
N THR A 17 12.99 -7.55 -4.39
CA THR A 17 12.67 -6.13 -4.54
C THR A 17 11.67 -5.67 -3.49
N LEU A 18 10.58 -6.42 -3.28
CA LEU A 18 9.61 -6.09 -2.25
C LEU A 18 10.24 -6.11 -0.85
N LEU A 19 10.98 -7.16 -0.51
CA LEU A 19 11.61 -7.26 0.81
C LEU A 19 12.63 -6.14 1.05
N GLN A 20 13.39 -5.73 0.05
CA GLN A 20 14.28 -4.58 0.13
C GLN A 20 13.52 -3.30 0.49
N CYS A 21 12.40 -3.03 -0.21
CA CYS A 21 11.53 -1.90 0.10
C CYS A 21 10.93 -2.00 1.50
N MET A 22 10.43 -3.16 1.89
CA MET A 22 9.81 -3.41 3.18
C MET A 22 10.81 -3.33 4.34
N PHE A 23 12.03 -3.87 4.18
CA PHE A 23 13.07 -3.84 5.21
C PHE A 23 13.61 -2.43 5.45
N ASN A 24 13.60 -1.57 4.43
CA ASN A 24 13.93 -0.15 4.56
C ASN A 24 12.80 0.67 5.22
N ASN A 25 11.62 0.08 5.42
CA ASN A 25 10.48 0.73 6.04
C ASN A 25 10.67 0.90 7.55
N PRO A 26 10.51 2.12 8.14
CA PRO A 26 10.65 2.35 9.59
C PRO A 26 9.67 1.55 10.43
N HIS A 27 8.52 1.20 9.86
CA HIS A 27 7.43 0.52 10.55
C HIS A 27 7.51 -1.01 10.43
N PHE A 28 8.40 -1.55 9.59
CA PHE A 28 8.57 -3.00 9.41
C PHE A 28 9.03 -3.71 10.71
N LYS A 29 9.71 -2.99 11.61
CA LYS A 29 10.10 -3.49 12.94
C LYS A 29 8.94 -4.01 13.80
N HIS A 30 7.69 -3.70 13.43
CA HIS A 30 6.50 -4.18 14.13
C HIS A 30 6.09 -5.60 13.73
N VAL A 31 6.72 -6.20 12.71
CA VAL A 31 6.52 -7.62 12.36
C VAL A 31 7.09 -8.49 13.49
N LYS A 32 6.25 -9.37 14.03
CA LYS A 32 6.59 -10.24 15.16
C LYS A 32 6.71 -11.70 14.73
N LYS A 33 7.40 -12.49 15.55
CA LYS A 33 7.54 -13.96 15.39
C LYS A 33 6.32 -14.72 15.91
N THR A 34 5.11 -14.22 15.68
CA THR A 34 3.86 -14.84 16.17
C THR A 34 3.29 -15.87 15.20
N SER A 35 3.38 -15.60 13.89
CA SER A 35 2.96 -16.52 12.84
C SER A 35 4.13 -17.35 12.31
N THR A 36 3.83 -18.40 11.56
CA THR A 36 4.82 -19.21 10.84
C THR A 36 5.60 -18.38 9.84
N LEU A 37 4.90 -17.52 9.09
CA LEU A 37 5.54 -16.60 8.14
C LEU A 37 6.42 -15.56 8.86
N GLY A 38 5.94 -14.98 9.96
CA GLY A 38 6.74 -14.04 10.78
C GLY A 38 7.97 -14.70 11.41
N LYS A 39 7.86 -15.96 11.85
CA LYS A 39 9.00 -16.74 12.37
C LYS A 39 10.08 -16.97 11.31
N ALA A 40 9.69 -17.20 10.07
CA ALA A 40 10.63 -17.39 8.97
C ALA A 40 11.22 -16.06 8.45
N LEU A 41 10.44 -14.99 8.42
CA LEU A 41 10.85 -13.69 7.90
C LEU A 41 11.77 -12.91 8.86
N CYS A 42 11.48 -12.92 10.17
CA CYS A 42 12.23 -12.13 11.14
C CYS A 42 13.74 -12.46 11.19
N PRO A 43 14.21 -13.72 11.11
CA PRO A 43 15.65 -14.01 11.06
C PRO A 43 16.34 -13.39 9.84
N VAL A 44 15.69 -13.39 8.67
CA VAL A 44 16.18 -12.73 7.45
C VAL A 44 16.30 -11.23 7.68
N TYR A 45 15.25 -10.62 8.23
CA TYR A 45 15.23 -9.19 8.57
C TYR A 45 16.27 -8.82 9.63
N ASP A 46 16.49 -9.67 10.64
CA ASP A 46 17.50 -9.44 11.68
C ASP A 46 18.92 -9.42 11.10
N GLN A 47 19.26 -10.30 10.16
CA GLN A 47 20.55 -10.27 9.45
C GLN A 47 20.68 -9.02 8.57
N TYR A 48 19.64 -8.72 7.80
CA TYR A 48 19.59 -7.52 6.96
C TYR A 48 19.86 -6.25 7.76
N ARG A 49 19.19 -6.08 8.92
CA ARG A 49 19.38 -4.91 9.80
C ARG A 49 20.78 -4.78 10.37
N ARG A 50 21.45 -5.89 10.66
CA ARG A 50 22.85 -5.89 11.10
C ARG A 50 23.83 -5.61 9.98
N LYS A 51 23.34 -5.48 8.75
CA LYS A 51 24.16 -5.36 7.53
C LYS A 51 25.06 -6.59 7.30
N ASP A 52 24.64 -7.75 7.85
CA ASP A 52 25.27 -9.03 7.59
C ASP A 52 24.76 -9.59 6.24
N ARG A 53 25.62 -10.33 5.55
CA ARG A 53 25.16 -11.10 4.39
C ARG A 53 24.04 -12.05 4.82
N VAL A 54 22.90 -11.98 4.13
CA VAL A 54 21.75 -12.84 4.43
C VAL A 54 22.11 -14.29 4.09
N ASP A 55 21.97 -15.17 5.08
CA ASP A 55 22.20 -16.60 4.91
C ASP A 55 21.17 -17.19 3.94
N THR A 56 21.64 -17.79 2.86
CA THR A 56 20.81 -18.41 1.82
C THR A 56 19.87 -19.47 2.40
N ARG A 57 20.27 -20.19 3.45
CA ARG A 57 19.42 -21.18 4.12
C ARG A 57 18.22 -20.52 4.79
N LEU A 58 18.43 -19.47 5.58
CA LEU A 58 17.32 -18.73 6.23
C LEU A 58 16.39 -18.12 5.18
N TYR A 59 16.97 -17.58 4.10
CA TYR A 59 16.16 -17.05 3.01
C TYR A 59 15.35 -18.14 2.30
N THR A 60 15.93 -19.32 2.08
CA THR A 60 15.24 -20.48 1.50
C THR A 60 14.11 -20.97 2.43
N GLU A 61 14.33 -21.00 3.74
CA GLU A 61 13.28 -21.35 4.72
C GLU A 61 12.12 -20.37 4.65
N PHE A 62 12.38 -19.07 4.59
CA PHE A 62 11.35 -18.05 4.37
C PHE A 62 10.61 -18.27 3.03
N PHE A 63 11.32 -18.46 1.94
CA PHE A 63 10.73 -18.73 0.62
C PHE A 63 9.82 -19.98 0.64
N GLN A 64 10.25 -21.06 1.26
CA GLN A 64 9.43 -22.27 1.41
C GLN A 64 8.17 -22.02 2.26
N GLN A 65 8.28 -21.14 3.27
CA GLN A 65 7.12 -20.75 4.07
C GLN A 65 6.14 -19.90 3.26
N CYS A 66 6.64 -18.97 2.42
CA CYS A 66 5.79 -18.24 1.47
C CYS A 66 5.03 -19.18 0.55
N ARG A 67 5.70 -20.19 -0.03
CA ARG A 67 5.03 -21.19 -0.88
C ARG A 67 3.89 -21.91 -0.18
N LYS A 68 4.02 -22.22 1.09
CA LYS A 68 2.96 -22.89 1.88
C LYS A 68 1.79 -21.95 2.22
N GLU A 69 2.12 -20.76 2.72
CA GLU A 69 1.11 -19.81 3.23
C GLU A 69 0.33 -19.12 2.10
N LEU A 70 0.93 -18.97 0.92
CA LEU A 70 0.36 -18.25 -0.23
C LEU A 70 -0.13 -19.19 -1.35
N ALA A 71 -0.01 -20.52 -1.19
CA ALA A 71 -0.34 -21.51 -2.23
C ALA A 71 -1.77 -21.39 -2.79
N GLY A 72 -2.72 -20.86 -2.02
CA GLY A 72 -4.10 -20.61 -2.47
C GLY A 72 -4.29 -19.27 -3.19
N LEU A 73 -3.27 -18.41 -3.22
CA LEU A 73 -3.31 -17.08 -3.82
C LEU A 73 -2.41 -16.98 -5.05
N MET A 74 -1.20 -17.54 -4.98
CA MET A 74 -0.21 -17.46 -6.06
C MET A 74 0.82 -18.60 -5.97
N ASP A 75 1.42 -18.99 -7.09
CA ASP A 75 2.60 -19.86 -7.09
C ASP A 75 3.87 -19.01 -6.98
N VAL A 76 4.39 -18.92 -5.79
CA VAL A 76 5.56 -18.09 -5.47
C VAL A 76 6.85 -18.55 -6.19
N ALA A 77 6.88 -19.76 -6.76
CA ALA A 77 8.04 -20.27 -7.49
C ALA A 77 8.12 -19.75 -8.94
N GLU A 78 7.00 -19.24 -9.45
CA GLU A 78 6.92 -18.65 -10.78
C GLU A 78 7.24 -17.15 -10.76
N GLN A 79 7.42 -16.56 -11.94
CA GLN A 79 7.46 -15.11 -12.05
C GLN A 79 6.07 -14.55 -11.73
N ASN A 80 6.03 -13.62 -10.78
CA ASN A 80 4.79 -13.01 -10.34
C ASN A 80 4.89 -11.49 -10.31
N ASP A 81 3.74 -10.85 -10.18
CA ASP A 81 3.66 -9.44 -9.98
C ASP A 81 4.05 -9.05 -8.53
N MET A 82 4.87 -8.00 -8.40
CA MET A 82 5.33 -7.51 -7.10
C MET A 82 4.18 -6.97 -6.24
N GLN A 83 3.15 -6.36 -6.85
CA GLN A 83 2.00 -5.83 -6.14
C GLN A 83 1.12 -6.96 -5.59
N GLU A 84 0.88 -8.01 -6.39
CA GLU A 84 0.14 -9.19 -5.93
C GLU A 84 0.84 -9.85 -4.75
N PHE A 85 2.17 -9.99 -4.83
CA PHE A 85 2.95 -10.53 -3.72
C PHE A 85 2.95 -9.61 -2.49
N TYR A 86 3.02 -8.27 -2.68
CA TYR A 86 2.88 -7.30 -1.60
C TYR A 86 1.54 -7.49 -0.86
N PHE A 87 0.44 -7.53 -1.60
CA PHE A 87 -0.89 -7.71 -1.04
C PHE A 87 -1.00 -9.01 -0.24
N ALA A 88 -0.56 -10.13 -0.84
CA ALA A 88 -0.59 -11.44 -0.19
C ALA A 88 0.28 -11.48 1.08
N LEU A 89 1.52 -10.96 1.00
CA LEU A 89 2.45 -10.93 2.13
C LEU A 89 1.93 -10.07 3.30
N VAL A 90 1.52 -8.82 3.02
CA VAL A 90 1.06 -7.89 4.05
C VAL A 90 -0.22 -8.40 4.72
N THR A 91 -1.16 -8.93 3.96
CA THR A 91 -2.39 -9.54 4.49
C THR A 91 -2.05 -10.67 5.46
N ARG A 92 -1.21 -11.63 5.04
CA ARG A 92 -0.81 -12.76 5.91
C ARG A 92 0.00 -12.32 7.13
N LEU A 93 0.85 -11.30 6.99
CA LEU A 93 1.57 -10.75 8.13
C LEU A 93 0.62 -10.08 9.13
N ILE A 94 -0.37 -9.31 8.69
CA ILE A 94 -1.38 -8.68 9.54
C ILE A 94 -2.23 -9.76 10.24
N GLU A 95 -2.77 -10.72 9.51
CA GLU A 95 -3.56 -11.84 10.06
C GLU A 95 -2.76 -12.66 11.09
N GLY A 96 -1.48 -12.85 10.84
CA GLY A 96 -0.60 -13.68 11.67
C GLY A 96 0.00 -13.00 12.91
N GLN A 97 -0.22 -11.68 13.12
CA GLN A 97 0.36 -10.98 14.27
C GLN A 97 -0.24 -11.37 15.62
N GLY A 98 -1.42 -11.99 15.64
CA GLY A 98 -2.23 -12.12 16.84
C GLY A 98 -2.90 -10.78 17.18
N ALA A 99 -4.20 -10.75 17.08
CA ALA A 99 -4.99 -9.56 17.32
C ALA A 99 -4.95 -9.15 18.80
N ASP A 100 -4.79 -7.86 19.06
CA ASP A 100 -5.23 -7.27 20.33
C ASP A 100 -6.75 -7.07 20.26
N ALA A 101 -7.46 -8.21 20.34
CA ALA A 101 -8.91 -8.25 20.19
C ALA A 101 -9.62 -7.47 21.31
N ALA A 102 -9.03 -7.39 22.49
CA ALA A 102 -9.60 -6.66 23.62
C ALA A 102 -9.58 -5.14 23.36
N GLU A 103 -8.47 -4.61 22.88
CA GLU A 103 -8.38 -3.19 22.49
C GLU A 103 -9.36 -2.90 21.36
N ALA A 104 -9.35 -3.70 20.29
CA ALA A 104 -10.24 -3.49 19.14
C ALA A 104 -11.72 -3.52 19.51
N GLU A 105 -12.14 -4.47 20.36
CA GLU A 105 -13.52 -4.57 20.88
C GLU A 105 -13.91 -3.35 21.72
N ALA A 106 -13.02 -2.88 22.60
CA ALA A 106 -13.26 -1.71 23.42
C ALA A 106 -13.40 -0.44 22.55
N ARG A 107 -12.54 -0.31 21.54
CA ARG A 107 -12.61 0.80 20.58
C ARG A 107 -13.88 0.76 19.73
N LEU A 108 -14.29 -0.41 19.26
CA LEU A 108 -15.53 -0.58 18.51
C LEU A 108 -16.73 -0.18 19.34
N LYS A 109 -16.86 -0.66 20.59
CA LYS A 109 -17.95 -0.29 21.50
C LYS A 109 -17.99 1.21 21.77
N LEU A 110 -16.83 1.85 21.92
CA LEU A 110 -16.76 3.30 22.09
C LEU A 110 -17.23 4.03 20.82
N ALA A 111 -16.83 3.60 19.64
CA ALA A 111 -17.27 4.18 18.37
C ALA A 111 -18.79 4.01 18.18
N GLU A 112 -19.35 2.84 18.47
CA GLU A 112 -20.80 2.56 18.40
C GLU A 112 -21.58 3.40 19.42
N SER A 113 -21.08 3.62 20.64
CA SER A 113 -21.74 4.48 21.62
C SER A 113 -21.80 5.93 21.16
N ARG A 114 -20.75 6.45 20.54
CA ARG A 114 -20.73 7.80 19.95
C ARG A 114 -21.70 7.93 18.79
N LEU A 115 -21.83 6.90 17.95
CA LEU A 115 -22.77 6.91 16.83
C LEU A 115 -24.20 7.21 17.27
N ALA A 116 -24.62 6.73 18.43
CA ALA A 116 -25.96 6.94 18.97
C ALA A 116 -26.22 8.37 19.48
N THR A 117 -25.19 9.19 19.70
CA THR A 117 -25.31 10.52 20.26
C THR A 117 -25.45 11.65 19.23
N PHE A 118 -25.10 11.38 17.96
CA PHE A 118 -25.06 12.41 16.94
C PHE A 118 -26.37 12.56 16.15
N ALA A 119 -26.70 13.80 15.77
CA ALA A 119 -27.89 14.11 14.98
C ALA A 119 -27.77 13.56 13.54
N LYS A 120 -28.91 13.15 12.98
CA LYS A 120 -28.96 12.69 11.59
C LYS A 120 -28.50 13.80 10.64
N GLY A 121 -27.54 13.45 9.78
CA GLY A 121 -26.99 14.35 8.76
C GLY A 121 -25.89 15.28 9.26
N SER A 122 -25.48 15.20 10.54
CA SER A 122 -24.34 15.96 11.03
C SER A 122 -23.02 15.39 10.50
N GLU A 123 -22.01 16.23 10.44
CA GLU A 123 -20.64 15.85 10.09
C GLU A 123 -20.07 14.86 11.12
N ASP A 124 -20.34 15.07 12.40
CA ASP A 124 -19.94 14.16 13.47
C ASP A 124 -20.50 12.74 13.27
N LEU A 125 -21.75 12.64 12.81
CA LEU A 125 -22.35 11.34 12.48
C LEU A 125 -21.63 10.66 11.32
N PHE A 126 -21.17 11.43 10.33
CA PHE A 126 -20.39 10.92 9.22
C PHE A 126 -19.09 10.31 9.72
N PHE A 127 -18.30 11.05 10.50
CA PHE A 127 -17.03 10.55 11.05
C PHE A 127 -17.24 9.37 12.01
N ALA A 128 -18.28 9.38 12.82
CA ALA A 128 -18.58 8.26 13.71
C ALA A 128 -18.90 6.96 12.95
N LYS A 129 -19.57 7.03 11.80
CA LYS A 129 -19.81 5.87 10.93
C LYS A 129 -18.51 5.31 10.36
N LEU A 130 -17.60 6.17 9.92
CA LEU A 130 -16.29 5.77 9.41
C LEU A 130 -15.44 5.10 10.50
N ASP A 131 -15.51 5.62 11.73
CA ASP A 131 -14.82 5.06 12.89
C ASP A 131 -15.35 3.66 13.25
N VAL A 132 -16.67 3.48 13.26
CA VAL A 132 -17.31 2.17 13.47
C VAL A 132 -16.90 1.18 12.38
N ALA A 133 -16.90 1.58 11.10
CA ALA A 133 -16.47 0.73 10.00
C ALA A 133 -15.01 0.29 10.18
N TRP A 134 -14.11 1.26 10.46
CA TRP A 134 -12.69 0.97 10.72
C TRP A 134 -12.49 -0.10 11.80
N TRP A 135 -13.10 0.07 12.97
CA TRP A 135 -12.91 -0.85 14.09
C TRP A 135 -13.57 -2.22 13.85
N ARG A 136 -14.70 -2.23 13.14
CA ARG A 136 -15.40 -3.48 12.76
C ARG A 136 -14.55 -4.32 11.82
N ASP A 137 -13.98 -3.70 10.79
CA ASP A 137 -13.22 -4.38 9.75
C ASP A 137 -11.87 -4.86 10.27
N ASN A 138 -11.23 -4.12 11.18
CA ASN A 138 -9.93 -4.48 11.76
C ASN A 138 -10.01 -5.28 13.07
N LYS A 139 -11.20 -5.56 13.61
CA LYS A 139 -11.40 -6.20 14.92
C LYS A 139 -10.63 -7.50 15.10
N LYS A 140 -10.57 -8.33 14.04
CA LYS A 140 -9.94 -9.66 14.10
C LYS A 140 -8.42 -9.63 13.85
N THR A 141 -7.90 -8.53 13.35
CA THR A 141 -6.52 -8.42 12.88
C THR A 141 -5.78 -7.23 13.52
N TRP A 142 -6.44 -6.52 14.45
CA TRP A 142 -5.88 -5.33 15.07
C TRP A 142 -4.52 -5.58 15.71
N SER A 143 -3.52 -4.90 15.21
CA SER A 143 -2.13 -4.99 15.65
C SER A 143 -1.38 -3.72 15.23
N ALA A 144 -0.13 -3.58 15.63
CA ALA A 144 0.71 -2.46 15.20
C ALA A 144 0.97 -2.40 13.69
N LEU A 145 0.72 -3.51 12.95
CA LEU A 145 0.84 -3.52 11.48
C LEU A 145 -0.37 -2.90 10.79
N VAL A 146 -1.57 -2.96 11.40
CA VAL A 146 -2.75 -2.35 10.78
C VAL A 146 -2.52 -0.86 10.52
N PRO A 147 -2.28 0.02 11.52
CA PRO A 147 -2.05 1.43 11.25
C PRO A 147 -0.74 1.70 10.49
N ALA A 148 0.18 0.72 10.43
CA ALA A 148 1.42 0.86 9.66
C ALA A 148 1.20 0.76 8.15
N PHE A 149 0.30 -0.13 7.71
CA PHE A 149 0.12 -0.47 6.30
C PHE A 149 -1.30 -0.32 5.78
N THR A 150 -2.30 -0.17 6.65
CA THR A 150 -3.71 -0.09 6.27
C THR A 150 -4.23 1.32 6.46
N GLY A 151 -4.84 1.87 5.42
CA GLY A 151 -5.62 3.09 5.45
C GLY A 151 -7.11 2.80 5.25
N GLN A 152 -7.92 3.85 5.31
CA GLN A 152 -9.35 3.81 5.00
C GLN A 152 -9.68 4.92 4.03
N LEU A 153 -10.46 4.60 3.02
CA LEU A 153 -11.11 5.55 2.12
C LEU A 153 -12.63 5.41 2.22
N VAL A 154 -13.35 6.41 1.72
CA VAL A 154 -14.80 6.36 1.55
C VAL A 154 -15.16 6.71 0.11
N GLY A 155 -15.82 5.78 -0.57
CA GLY A 155 -16.54 6.07 -1.80
C GLY A 155 -17.86 6.75 -1.47
N GLN A 156 -18.14 7.89 -2.11
CA GLN A 156 -19.39 8.64 -1.96
C GLN A 156 -20.09 8.76 -3.31
N ILE A 157 -21.38 8.40 -3.36
CA ILE A 157 -22.24 8.60 -4.53
C ILE A 157 -23.38 9.53 -4.13
N LYS A 158 -23.41 10.72 -4.71
CA LYS A 158 -24.44 11.74 -4.46
C LYS A 158 -25.49 11.70 -5.55
N CYS A 159 -26.75 11.46 -5.17
CA CYS A 159 -27.88 11.48 -6.08
C CYS A 159 -28.15 12.90 -6.62
N ALA A 160 -28.30 13.05 -7.93
CA ALA A 160 -28.65 14.32 -8.55
C ALA A 160 -30.12 14.73 -8.27
N GLY A 161 -31.01 13.75 -8.01
CA GLY A 161 -32.45 14.02 -7.79
C GLY A 161 -32.84 14.43 -6.37
N CYS A 162 -32.20 13.86 -5.34
CA CYS A 162 -32.59 14.13 -3.95
C CYS A 162 -31.44 14.45 -3.00
N SER A 163 -30.25 14.63 -3.53
CA SER A 163 -29.02 14.91 -2.77
C SER A 163 -28.64 13.85 -1.71
N TYR A 164 -29.28 12.67 -1.74
CA TYR A 164 -28.89 11.54 -0.91
C TYR A 164 -27.45 11.13 -1.22
N ILE A 165 -26.65 10.86 -0.19
CA ILE A 165 -25.27 10.41 -0.33
C ILE A 165 -25.18 8.98 0.20
N LEU A 166 -24.88 8.04 -0.72
CA LEU A 166 -24.45 6.69 -0.36
C LEU A 166 -22.95 6.76 0.00
N GLN A 167 -22.59 6.14 1.10
CA GLN A 167 -21.23 6.12 1.63
C GLN A 167 -20.77 4.67 1.77
N ASN A 168 -19.63 4.34 1.20
CA ASN A 168 -19.02 3.02 1.28
C ASN A 168 -17.57 3.15 1.78
N PRO A 169 -17.31 2.97 3.10
CA PRO A 169 -15.96 2.93 3.63
C PRO A 169 -15.28 1.61 3.24
N GLU A 170 -14.02 1.70 2.82
CA GLU A 170 -13.19 0.57 2.40
C GLU A 170 -11.79 0.68 2.98
N LEU A 171 -11.17 -0.46 3.29
CA LEU A 171 -9.77 -0.52 3.68
C LEU A 171 -8.88 -0.61 2.44
N PHE A 172 -7.69 -0.03 2.52
CA PHE A 172 -6.67 -0.18 1.48
C PHE A 172 -5.28 -0.38 2.10
N THR A 173 -4.40 -1.05 1.39
CA THR A 173 -2.98 -1.19 1.73
C THR A 173 -2.07 -0.55 0.67
N ASN A 174 -2.60 -0.29 -0.52
CA ASN A 174 -1.97 0.48 -1.58
C ASN A 174 -3.02 1.24 -2.40
N ILE A 175 -2.57 2.26 -3.14
CA ILE A 175 -3.40 3.03 -4.07
C ILE A 175 -2.83 2.85 -5.47
N ASP A 176 -3.68 2.40 -6.40
CA ASP A 176 -3.32 2.21 -7.81
C ASP A 176 -3.66 3.47 -8.60
N VAL A 177 -2.66 4.15 -9.13
CA VAL A 177 -2.86 5.38 -9.89
C VAL A 177 -2.55 5.19 -11.38
N ASP A 178 -3.35 5.81 -12.22
CA ASP A 178 -3.08 5.89 -13.65
C ASP A 178 -1.92 6.84 -13.90
N MET A 179 -1.07 6.48 -14.87
CA MET A 179 0.06 7.31 -15.26
C MET A 179 -0.42 8.41 -16.21
N THR A 180 -0.82 9.54 -15.66
CA THR A 180 -1.21 10.72 -16.44
C THR A 180 -0.04 11.70 -16.57
N ALA A 181 0.19 12.21 -17.78
CA ALA A 181 1.04 13.36 -18.10
C ALA A 181 2.42 13.44 -17.40
N GLY A 182 3.01 12.30 -17.01
CA GLY A 182 4.38 12.27 -16.46
C GLY A 182 4.57 12.81 -15.05
N ASP A 183 3.48 13.06 -14.27
CA ASP A 183 3.55 13.57 -12.90
C ASP A 183 2.69 12.72 -11.95
N LEU A 184 3.31 12.23 -10.86
CA LEU A 184 2.64 11.46 -9.82
C LEU A 184 1.58 12.29 -9.08
N SER A 185 1.86 13.56 -8.80
CA SER A 185 0.91 14.43 -8.07
C SER A 185 -0.37 14.63 -8.88
N ALA A 186 -0.24 14.84 -10.19
CA ALA A 186 -1.38 14.93 -11.11
C ALA A 186 -2.13 13.59 -11.21
N SER A 187 -1.43 12.46 -11.28
CA SER A 187 -2.02 11.12 -11.28
C SER A 187 -2.79 10.83 -9.99
N PHE A 188 -2.24 11.26 -8.86
CA PHE A 188 -2.87 11.09 -7.55
C PHE A 188 -4.12 11.98 -7.44
N ALA A 189 -4.05 13.24 -7.82
CA ALA A 189 -5.21 14.14 -7.85
C ALA A 189 -6.34 13.60 -8.76
N ALA A 190 -5.99 13.06 -9.93
CA ALA A 190 -6.95 12.46 -10.85
C ALA A 190 -7.67 11.24 -10.25
N PHE A 191 -6.98 10.43 -9.43
CA PHE A 191 -7.60 9.29 -8.75
C PHE A 191 -8.72 9.71 -7.78
N PHE A 192 -8.60 10.88 -7.16
CA PHE A 192 -9.59 11.43 -6.22
C PHE A 192 -10.57 12.42 -6.85
N ALA A 193 -10.39 12.75 -8.13
CA ALA A 193 -11.30 13.65 -8.84
C ALA A 193 -12.72 13.08 -8.85
N ALA A 194 -13.70 13.97 -8.71
CA ALA A 194 -15.09 13.58 -8.83
C ALA A 194 -15.44 13.26 -10.30
N ASP A 195 -16.19 12.20 -10.50
CA ASP A 195 -16.71 11.81 -11.80
C ASP A 195 -18.25 11.65 -11.76
N SER A 196 -18.88 11.64 -12.93
CA SER A 196 -20.31 11.39 -13.10
C SER A 196 -20.56 9.92 -13.45
N ILE A 197 -21.62 9.35 -12.85
CA ILE A 197 -22.09 8.00 -13.19
C ILE A 197 -23.46 8.12 -13.83
N ASP A 198 -23.57 7.62 -15.07
CA ASP A 198 -24.86 7.55 -15.77
C ASP A 198 -25.60 6.26 -15.40
N GLY A 199 -26.95 6.34 -15.42
CA GLY A 199 -27.81 5.17 -15.20
C GLY A 199 -27.85 4.65 -13.77
N TRP A 200 -27.24 5.33 -12.77
CA TRP A 200 -27.33 4.93 -11.37
C TRP A 200 -28.73 5.20 -10.81
N LYS A 201 -29.33 4.18 -10.17
CA LYS A 201 -30.63 4.27 -9.54
C LYS A 201 -30.48 4.58 -8.05
N CYS A 202 -31.09 5.66 -7.59
CA CYS A 202 -31.09 6.04 -6.18
C CYS A 202 -32.04 5.17 -5.36
N ASP A 203 -31.53 4.50 -4.33
CA ASP A 203 -32.33 3.67 -3.42
C ASP A 203 -33.35 4.49 -2.59
N ARG A 204 -33.13 5.78 -2.42
CA ARG A 204 -34.00 6.66 -1.62
C ARG A 204 -35.17 7.23 -2.41
N CYS A 205 -34.96 7.71 -3.62
CA CYS A 205 -35.98 8.38 -4.42
C CYS A 205 -36.37 7.67 -5.72
N GLY A 206 -35.68 6.57 -6.05
CA GLY A 206 -35.93 5.82 -7.28
C GLY A 206 -35.45 6.51 -8.56
N PHE A 207 -34.90 7.72 -8.47
CA PHE A 207 -34.42 8.50 -9.61
C PHE A 207 -33.32 7.74 -10.35
N VAL A 208 -33.47 7.63 -11.68
CA VAL A 208 -32.52 6.97 -12.58
C VAL A 208 -32.01 8.01 -13.53
N SER A 209 -30.94 8.72 -13.16
CA SER A 209 -30.15 9.45 -14.14
C SER A 209 -28.83 9.92 -13.61
N GLY A 210 -28.01 10.48 -13.62
CA GLY A 210 -26.69 10.79 -13.12
C GLY A 210 -26.57 10.87 -11.61
N ALA A 211 -25.44 10.43 -11.15
CA ALA A 211 -24.94 10.66 -9.80
C ALA A 211 -23.48 11.15 -9.89
N ASN A 212 -23.04 11.89 -8.90
CA ASN A 212 -21.64 12.26 -8.76
C ASN A 212 -20.96 11.29 -7.81
N ARG A 213 -19.84 10.69 -8.26
CA ARG A 213 -18.99 9.83 -7.44
C ARG A 213 -17.73 10.56 -7.07
N CYS A 214 -17.28 10.42 -5.84
CA CYS A 214 -15.94 10.80 -5.43
C CYS A 214 -15.39 9.83 -4.39
N ILE A 215 -14.08 9.76 -4.30
CA ILE A 215 -13.35 8.99 -3.29
C ILE A 215 -12.62 9.98 -2.39
N ARG A 216 -12.59 9.71 -1.08
CA ARG A 216 -11.86 10.52 -0.11
C ARG A 216 -11.13 9.62 0.88
N LEU A 217 -9.93 10.01 1.26
CA LEU A 217 -9.18 9.36 2.33
C LEU A 217 -9.75 9.76 3.69
N THR A 218 -9.96 8.79 4.55
CA THR A 218 -10.52 8.99 5.90
C THR A 218 -9.55 8.61 7.00
N ARG A 219 -8.62 7.70 6.70
CA ARG A 219 -7.47 7.35 7.55
C ARG A 219 -6.26 7.05 6.68
N MET A 220 -5.13 7.59 7.10
CA MET A 220 -3.87 7.38 6.40
C MET A 220 -3.03 6.31 7.09
N PRO A 221 -2.40 5.39 6.33
CA PRO A 221 -1.41 4.48 6.88
C PRO A 221 -0.10 5.22 7.14
N LYS A 222 0.70 4.76 8.10
CA LYS A 222 2.05 5.32 8.31
C LYS A 222 2.99 5.07 7.13
N THR A 223 2.69 4.05 6.33
CA THR A 223 3.38 3.76 5.07
C THR A 223 2.36 3.78 3.94
N LEU A 224 2.44 4.80 3.11
CA LEU A 224 1.63 4.90 1.89
C LEU A 224 2.37 4.18 0.75
N VAL A 225 1.72 3.18 0.18
CA VAL A 225 2.21 2.47 -1.00
C VAL A 225 1.36 2.87 -2.20
N ILE A 226 2.02 3.26 -3.27
CA ILE A 226 1.38 3.67 -4.52
C ILE A 226 1.88 2.76 -5.64
N THR A 227 0.97 2.15 -6.39
CA THR A 227 1.30 1.37 -7.59
C THR A 227 0.95 2.18 -8.83
N LEU A 228 1.87 2.25 -9.77
CA LEU A 228 1.68 2.89 -11.06
C LEU A 228 1.10 1.86 -12.05
N LYS A 229 -0.10 2.09 -12.58
CA LYS A 229 -0.74 1.23 -13.59
C LYS A 229 0.01 1.31 -14.92
N ARG A 230 1.13 0.61 -14.99
CA ARG A 230 2.01 0.60 -16.17
C ARG A 230 1.52 -0.28 -17.30
N PHE A 231 0.65 -1.22 -17.03
CA PHE A 231 0.13 -2.13 -18.05
C PHE A 231 -1.29 -1.76 -18.42
N ASP A 232 -1.57 -1.71 -19.70
CA ASP A 232 -2.92 -1.55 -20.22
C ASP A 232 -3.69 -2.88 -20.04
N PRO A 233 -4.83 -2.88 -19.34
CA PRO A 233 -5.53 -4.12 -19.02
C PRO A 233 -6.14 -4.84 -20.23
N LEU A 234 -6.36 -4.13 -21.35
CA LEU A 234 -6.97 -4.70 -22.56
C LEU A 234 -5.91 -5.25 -23.52
N THR A 235 -4.80 -4.54 -23.67
CA THR A 235 -3.77 -4.87 -24.67
C THR A 235 -2.54 -5.51 -24.03
N GLY A 236 -2.36 -5.36 -22.71
CA GLY A 236 -1.16 -5.73 -22.00
C GLY A 236 0.06 -4.86 -22.33
N ALA A 237 -0.12 -3.83 -23.15
CA ALA A 237 0.97 -2.93 -23.52
C ALA A 237 1.52 -2.18 -22.32
N LYS A 238 2.86 -2.14 -22.20
CA LYS A 238 3.51 -1.37 -21.14
C LYS A 238 3.57 0.11 -21.52
N LYS A 239 3.11 0.97 -20.62
CA LYS A 239 3.24 2.43 -20.72
C LYS A 239 4.67 2.82 -20.33
N ASN A 240 5.48 3.20 -21.31
CA ASN A 240 6.89 3.55 -21.13
C ASN A 240 7.12 5.05 -20.85
N CYS A 241 6.08 5.79 -20.43
CA CYS A 241 6.24 7.20 -20.06
C CYS A 241 7.04 7.34 -18.75
N ASN A 242 7.87 8.37 -18.69
CA ASN A 242 8.54 8.79 -17.47
C ASN A 242 7.52 9.45 -16.55
N VAL A 243 7.62 9.19 -15.25
CA VAL A 243 6.80 9.82 -14.22
C VAL A 243 7.72 10.58 -13.27
N THR A 244 7.48 11.85 -13.08
CA THR A 244 8.14 12.64 -12.04
C THR A 244 7.60 12.19 -10.67
N ILE A 245 8.50 11.70 -9.82
CA ILE A 245 8.17 11.18 -8.49
C ILE A 245 8.69 12.18 -7.45
N PRO A 246 7.82 12.85 -6.70
CA PRO A 246 8.25 13.78 -5.66
C PRO A 246 8.90 13.02 -4.51
N LYS A 247 10.03 13.52 -4.00
CA LYS A 247 10.66 12.98 -2.78
C LYS A 247 9.83 13.25 -1.53
N VAL A 248 9.02 14.29 -1.56
CA VAL A 248 8.04 14.65 -0.52
C VAL A 248 6.70 14.82 -1.21
N LEU A 249 5.72 14.05 -0.77
CA LEU A 249 4.35 14.08 -1.26
C LEU A 249 3.45 14.66 -0.17
N THR A 250 2.90 15.84 -0.41
CA THR A 250 1.83 16.42 0.41
C THR A 250 0.51 16.11 -0.26
N LEU A 251 -0.44 15.58 0.50
CA LEU A 251 -1.76 15.25 -0.02
C LEU A 251 -2.58 16.54 -0.21
N PRO A 252 -3.17 16.77 -1.40
CA PRO A 252 -4.10 17.88 -1.60
C PRO A 252 -5.33 17.78 -0.70
N ASP A 253 -5.84 18.92 -0.20
CA ASP A 253 -6.98 18.98 0.74
C ASP A 253 -8.23 18.29 0.20
N GLU A 254 -8.48 18.35 -1.11
CA GLU A 254 -9.61 17.70 -1.75
C GLU A 254 -9.54 16.17 -1.77
N THR A 255 -8.40 15.57 -1.43
CA THR A 255 -8.22 14.11 -1.43
C THR A 255 -8.63 13.43 -0.14
N HIS A 256 -8.81 14.18 0.95
CA HIS A 256 -9.11 13.66 2.28
C HIS A 256 -10.23 14.46 2.98
N VAL A 257 -10.71 13.91 4.10
CA VAL A 257 -11.82 14.49 4.89
C VAL A 257 -11.38 15.04 6.25
N PHE A 258 -10.08 15.14 6.52
CA PHE A 258 -9.55 15.61 7.80
C PHE A 258 -8.79 16.93 7.61
N ASP A 259 -8.87 17.83 8.60
CA ASP A 259 -8.29 19.19 8.57
C ASP A 259 -6.78 19.20 8.91
N LYS A 260 -6.05 18.17 8.56
CA LYS A 260 -4.62 18.06 8.85
C LYS A 260 -3.86 17.84 7.55
N GLU A 261 -2.86 18.69 7.28
CA GLU A 261 -1.90 18.42 6.23
C GLU A 261 -1.19 17.09 6.50
N VAL A 262 -1.17 16.22 5.51
CA VAL A 262 -0.48 14.93 5.59
C VAL A 262 0.62 14.91 4.55
N THR A 263 1.83 14.76 5.05
CA THR A 263 3.05 14.76 4.24
C THR A 263 3.78 13.44 4.39
N TYR A 264 4.22 12.91 3.26
CA TYR A 264 4.96 11.67 3.15
C TYR A 264 6.32 11.87 2.50
N ARG A 265 7.31 11.09 2.92
CA ARG A 265 8.66 11.07 2.33
C ARG A 265 8.91 9.74 1.63
N LEU A 266 9.32 9.82 0.37
CA LEU A 266 9.73 8.66 -0.42
C LEU A 266 11.00 8.03 0.19
N PHE A 267 10.99 6.72 0.42
CA PHE A 267 12.15 6.00 0.94
C PHE A 267 12.55 4.78 0.11
N ALA A 268 11.64 4.27 -0.74
CA ALA A 268 11.93 3.12 -1.59
C ALA A 268 11.05 3.11 -2.84
N ILE A 269 11.58 2.55 -3.91
CA ILE A 269 10.92 2.35 -5.20
C ILE A 269 11.18 0.91 -5.66
N GLY A 270 10.14 0.16 -5.94
CA GLY A 270 10.22 -1.08 -6.70
C GLY A 270 10.12 -0.76 -8.20
N CYS A 271 11.11 -1.16 -8.96
CA CYS A 271 11.23 -0.92 -10.39
C CYS A 271 11.04 -2.22 -11.17
N HIS A 272 10.43 -2.15 -12.35
CA HIS A 272 10.23 -3.29 -13.24
C HIS A 272 10.73 -3.00 -14.66
N LYS A 273 11.68 -3.80 -15.15
CA LYS A 273 12.11 -3.83 -16.56
C LYS A 273 11.52 -5.03 -17.26
N GLY A 274 11.05 -4.86 -18.48
CA GLY A 274 10.47 -5.95 -19.28
C GLY A 274 9.04 -5.64 -19.73
N ASN A 275 8.26 -6.68 -19.95
CA ASN A 275 6.87 -6.62 -20.40
C ASN A 275 5.96 -7.44 -19.47
N GLN A 276 4.68 -7.59 -19.82
CA GLN A 276 3.71 -8.35 -19.02
C GLN A 276 3.97 -9.86 -18.96
N PHE A 277 4.77 -10.43 -19.87
CA PHE A 277 5.04 -11.86 -19.91
C PHE A 277 6.33 -12.26 -19.19
N GLY A 278 7.11 -11.27 -18.80
CA GLY A 278 8.35 -11.48 -18.07
C GLY A 278 9.21 -10.23 -17.99
N GLY A 279 10.02 -10.20 -16.98
CA GLY A 279 10.87 -9.05 -16.73
C GLY A 279 11.76 -9.28 -15.52
N HIS A 280 12.31 -8.19 -15.04
CA HIS A 280 13.19 -8.20 -13.88
C HIS A 280 12.84 -7.04 -12.96
N TYR A 281 12.71 -7.35 -11.67
CA TYR A 281 12.46 -6.37 -10.62
C TYR A 281 13.76 -6.04 -9.89
N TYR A 282 13.92 -4.78 -9.50
CA TYR A 282 14.98 -4.30 -8.62
C TYR A 282 14.49 -3.14 -7.77
N ALA A 283 15.13 -2.91 -6.62
CA ALA A 283 14.78 -1.83 -5.70
C ALA A 283 15.69 -0.61 -5.88
N VAL A 284 15.14 0.58 -5.67
CA VAL A 284 15.87 1.83 -5.48
C VAL A 284 15.53 2.34 -4.09
N LEU A 285 16.52 2.42 -3.20
CA LEU A 285 16.35 2.67 -1.78
C LEU A 285 17.09 3.93 -1.36
N GLN A 286 16.48 4.74 -0.49
CA GLN A 286 17.17 5.85 0.16
C GLN A 286 17.81 5.39 1.47
N ASP A 287 19.09 5.61 1.63
CA ASP A 287 19.73 5.55 2.93
C ASP A 287 19.32 6.79 3.75
N ARG A 288 18.73 6.54 4.91
CA ARG A 288 18.15 7.61 5.76
C ARG A 288 19.20 8.45 6.44
N ASP A 289 20.37 7.89 6.71
CA ASP A 289 21.44 8.56 7.43
C ASP A 289 22.17 9.54 6.51
N SER A 290 22.50 9.12 5.29
CA SER A 290 23.21 9.94 4.31
C SER A 290 22.30 10.68 3.32
N GLY A 291 21.06 10.21 3.14
CA GLY A 291 20.15 10.69 2.09
C GLY A 291 20.50 10.19 0.69
N ALA A 292 21.56 9.41 0.53
CA ALA A 292 22.00 8.85 -0.74
C ALA A 292 21.04 7.76 -1.21
N TRP A 293 20.97 7.56 -2.53
CA TRP A 293 20.15 6.53 -3.15
C TRP A 293 21.00 5.37 -3.66
N TYR A 294 20.46 4.16 -3.54
CA TYR A 294 21.11 2.93 -3.92
C TYR A 294 20.18 2.09 -4.79
N LYS A 295 20.70 1.54 -5.88
CA LYS A 295 20.05 0.46 -6.61
C LYS A 295 20.46 -0.87 -5.96
N VAL A 296 19.47 -1.68 -5.61
CA VAL A 296 19.65 -3.03 -5.08
C VAL A 296 18.99 -4.00 -6.05
N ASP A 297 19.82 -4.85 -6.65
CA ASP A 297 19.45 -5.76 -7.72
C ASP A 297 19.87 -7.17 -7.28
N ASP A 298 18.90 -7.89 -6.68
CA ASP A 298 19.11 -9.16 -5.99
C ASP A 298 20.24 -9.07 -4.95
N ASP A 299 21.37 -9.70 -5.17
CA ASP A 299 22.51 -9.74 -4.24
C ASP A 299 23.51 -8.58 -4.44
N VAL A 300 23.30 -7.73 -5.43
CA VAL A 300 24.18 -6.63 -5.79
C VAL A 300 23.63 -5.28 -5.36
N VAL A 301 24.50 -4.46 -4.75
CA VAL A 301 24.15 -3.10 -4.27
C VAL A 301 25.06 -2.10 -4.96
N PHE A 302 24.45 -1.07 -5.58
CA PHE A 302 25.15 0.02 -6.26
C PHE A 302 24.73 1.37 -5.68
N GLU A 303 25.69 2.23 -5.37
CA GLU A 303 25.38 3.62 -5.07
C GLU A 303 25.03 4.38 -6.36
N MET A 304 23.91 5.08 -6.34
CA MET A 304 23.45 5.87 -7.48
C MET A 304 24.10 7.24 -7.43
N ARG A 305 24.67 7.67 -8.54
CA ARG A 305 25.29 9.00 -8.68
C ARG A 305 24.26 10.02 -9.19
N GLY A 306 24.08 11.12 -8.47
CA GLY A 306 23.17 12.20 -8.87
C GLY A 306 21.68 11.83 -8.79
N ASN A 307 20.87 12.51 -9.59
CA ASN A 307 19.41 12.29 -9.64
C ASN A 307 19.01 11.19 -10.65
N ASP A 308 19.78 10.12 -10.76
CA ASP A 308 19.57 9.02 -11.73
C ASP A 308 18.29 8.19 -11.51
N MET A 309 17.25 8.82 -10.99
CA MET A 309 15.87 8.28 -11.01
C MET A 309 15.32 8.23 -12.45
N ALA A 310 15.82 9.08 -13.35
CA ALA A 310 15.51 9.10 -14.77
C ALA A 310 16.16 7.88 -15.46
N GLY A 311 15.41 6.92 -15.91
CA GLY A 311 15.92 5.67 -16.53
C GLY A 311 15.58 4.42 -15.71
N ASN A 312 15.10 4.58 -14.48
CA ASN A 312 14.43 3.53 -13.77
C ASN A 312 12.96 3.49 -14.20
N GLU A 313 12.40 2.30 -14.29
CA GLU A 313 10.98 2.12 -14.60
C GLU A 313 10.22 1.86 -13.28
N PRO A 314 9.87 2.92 -12.51
CA PRO A 314 9.21 2.77 -11.23
C PRO A 314 7.86 2.08 -11.39
N TYR A 315 7.56 1.15 -10.51
CA TYR A 315 6.32 0.39 -10.51
C TYR A 315 5.56 0.56 -9.19
N MET A 316 6.23 0.33 -8.04
CA MET A 316 5.66 0.58 -6.73
C MET A 316 6.50 1.61 -5.96
N LEU A 317 5.84 2.55 -5.33
CA LEU A 317 6.44 3.65 -4.58
C LEU A 317 6.08 3.51 -3.10
N PHE A 318 7.07 3.63 -2.24
CA PHE A 318 6.91 3.48 -0.80
C PHE A 318 7.25 4.79 -0.09
N TYR A 319 6.25 5.37 0.55
CA TYR A 319 6.34 6.63 1.27
C TYR A 319 6.09 6.40 2.77
N ALA A 320 6.82 7.08 3.63
CA ALA A 320 6.60 7.08 5.08
C ALA A 320 6.06 8.43 5.53
N GLU A 321 5.09 8.42 6.46
CA GLU A 321 4.56 9.62 7.12
C GLU A 321 5.71 10.39 7.81
N VAL A 322 5.73 11.73 7.67
CA VAL A 322 6.75 12.62 8.24
C VAL A 322 6.34 13.11 9.61
#